data_7d9dfacef4611f506437754f8ee16d03
#
_entry.id   7d9dfacef4611f506437754f8ee16d03
#
_cell.length_a   1.000
_cell.length_b   1.000
_cell.length_c   1.000
_cell.angle_alpha   90.00
_cell.angle_beta   90.00
_cell.angle_gamma   90.00
#
_symmetry.space_group_name_H-M   'P 1'
#
loop_
_entity.id
_entity.type
_entity.pdbx_description
1 polymer ?
#
loop_
_entity_poly.entity_id
_entity_poly.type
_entity_poly.pdbx_seq_one_letter_code
_entity_poly.pdbx_strand_id
1 'polypeptide(L)'
;NKFLEMKGKVSVSINYDKNNVMPVRDMGYQHAKYMEQIKEVQENNRKIGNYPNPMTKELNDSQKLSPVITLVLNYSQNEWDKPRCLNDMLEFPEDMKCELEPWIPSYSVCVINLASQPETTIRQYQSDFKYIVRYLSCGNDRRKLDEYFQTTEFQLDHPEAFLDWLSAVTNDRRYRKAKELIETTEGKGGKIDMCVLLDMYEERGEARGIEKGIAQGEARGIEKGIAQGEARGMAKGISQGILQGISQGIEEINALYQCLLADNRMEDIQKAIMDTDYQKELLQEYRIGE
;
A
#
# COMPACT_ATOMS: atom_id res chain seq x y z
N ASN A 1 -11.93 -6.86 -29.99
CA ASN A 1 -10.92 -7.14 -31.03
C ASN A 1 -11.17 -6.41 -32.35
N LYS A 2 -12.41 -6.08 -32.74
CA LYS A 2 -12.67 -5.24 -33.91
C LYS A 2 -12.08 -3.81 -33.79
N PHE A 3 -11.89 -3.27 -32.59
CA PHE A 3 -11.30 -1.94 -32.38
C PHE A 3 -9.81 -1.87 -32.69
N LEU A 4 -9.07 -2.98 -32.54
CA LEU A 4 -7.63 -3.04 -32.84
C LEU A 4 -7.34 -3.22 -34.35
N GLU A 5 -8.30 -3.66 -35.13
CA GLU A 5 -8.20 -3.80 -36.58
C GLU A 5 -8.60 -2.54 -37.36
N MET A 6 -9.18 -1.54 -36.66
CA MET A 6 -9.52 -0.27 -37.29
C MET A 6 -8.25 0.50 -37.66
N LYS A 7 -8.09 0.88 -38.94
CA LYS A 7 -7.05 1.80 -39.44
C LYS A 7 -7.27 3.24 -38.91
N GLY A 8 -7.66 3.37 -37.66
CA GLY A 8 -7.86 4.66 -36.99
C GLY A 8 -6.74 4.91 -35.99
N LYS A 9 -6.45 6.18 -35.70
CA LYS A 9 -5.54 6.57 -34.63
C LYS A 9 -6.25 6.29 -33.30
N VAL A 10 -5.74 5.33 -32.52
CA VAL A 10 -6.24 5.02 -31.18
C VAL A 10 -5.27 5.61 -30.18
N SER A 11 -5.75 6.49 -29.31
CA SER A 11 -4.97 6.98 -28.17
C SER A 11 -5.25 6.10 -26.97
N VAL A 12 -4.19 5.57 -26.34
CA VAL A 12 -4.29 4.78 -25.09
C VAL A 12 -3.77 5.64 -23.95
N SER A 13 -4.62 5.91 -22.98
CA SER A 13 -4.24 6.58 -21.74
C SER A 13 -4.10 5.54 -20.63
N ILE A 14 -2.91 5.47 -20.03
CA ILE A 14 -2.64 4.59 -18.89
C ILE A 14 -2.88 5.42 -17.63
N ASN A 15 -3.82 5.00 -16.81
CA ASN A 15 -4.12 5.67 -15.56
C ASN A 15 -3.86 4.73 -14.38
N TYR A 16 -2.94 5.12 -13.49
CA TYR A 16 -2.61 4.39 -12.26
C TYR A 16 -3.46 4.86 -11.08
N ASP A 17 -3.98 6.10 -11.16
CA ASP A 17 -4.77 6.70 -10.10
C ASP A 17 -6.23 6.90 -10.53
N LYS A 18 -7.14 6.67 -9.60
CA LYS A 18 -8.56 7.01 -9.78
C LYS A 18 -8.72 8.52 -9.95
N ASN A 19 -8.85 8.96 -11.17
CA ASN A 19 -8.94 10.37 -11.51
C ASN A 19 -10.40 10.76 -11.78
N ASN A 20 -10.94 11.62 -10.93
CA ASN A 20 -12.33 12.10 -11.05
C ASN A 20 -12.59 12.95 -12.29
N VAL A 21 -11.55 13.53 -12.90
CA VAL A 21 -11.67 14.44 -14.05
C VAL A 21 -11.32 13.76 -15.39
N MET A 22 -11.38 12.43 -15.44
CA MET A 22 -11.00 11.68 -16.65
C MET A 22 -11.80 12.06 -17.90
N PRO A 23 -13.13 12.28 -17.87
CA PRO A 23 -13.87 12.73 -19.02
C PRO A 23 -13.37 14.07 -19.59
N VAL A 24 -13.01 15.02 -18.73
CA VAL A 24 -12.45 16.32 -19.17
C VAL A 24 -11.05 16.14 -19.78
N ARG A 25 -10.22 15.25 -19.21
CA ARG A 25 -8.90 14.94 -19.80
C ARG A 25 -9.03 14.26 -21.15
N ASP A 26 -10.01 13.39 -21.31
CA ASP A 26 -10.30 12.71 -22.58
C ASP A 26 -10.65 13.71 -23.67
N MET A 27 -11.50 14.70 -23.39
CA MET A 27 -11.77 15.81 -24.30
C MET A 27 -10.46 16.45 -24.81
N GLY A 28 -9.54 16.74 -23.89
CA GLY A 28 -8.25 17.32 -24.22
C GLY A 28 -7.41 16.43 -25.13
N TYR A 29 -7.37 15.13 -24.86
CA TYR A 29 -6.62 14.17 -25.68
C TYR A 29 -7.23 14.02 -27.07
N GLN A 30 -8.54 13.89 -27.18
CA GLN A 30 -9.24 13.80 -28.46
C GLN A 30 -9.04 15.08 -29.27
N HIS A 31 -9.22 16.25 -28.64
CA HIS A 31 -8.96 17.54 -29.30
C HIS A 31 -7.55 17.64 -29.86
N ALA A 32 -6.53 17.32 -29.04
CA ALA A 32 -5.15 17.36 -29.49
C ALA A 32 -4.89 16.46 -30.73
N LYS A 33 -5.49 15.26 -30.73
CA LYS A 33 -5.34 14.31 -31.84
C LYS A 33 -6.09 14.74 -33.10
N TYR A 34 -7.27 15.33 -32.98
CA TYR A 34 -7.96 15.91 -34.14
C TYR A 34 -7.20 17.12 -34.71
N MET A 35 -6.65 17.99 -33.86
CA MET A 35 -5.81 19.11 -34.33
C MET A 35 -4.54 18.64 -35.01
N GLU A 36 -3.92 17.54 -34.57
CA GLU A 36 -2.78 16.93 -35.27
C GLU A 36 -3.17 16.46 -36.67
N GLN A 37 -4.30 15.74 -36.80
CA GLN A 37 -4.81 15.30 -38.11
C GLN A 37 -5.13 16.48 -39.04
N ILE A 38 -5.73 17.56 -38.54
CA ILE A 38 -6.02 18.76 -39.30
C ILE A 38 -4.73 19.37 -39.84
N LYS A 39 -3.70 19.51 -39.01
CA LYS A 39 -2.39 20.03 -39.42
C LYS A 39 -1.76 19.16 -40.50
N GLU A 40 -1.78 17.83 -40.36
CA GLU A 40 -1.24 16.91 -41.39
C GLU A 40 -1.95 17.11 -42.75
N VAL A 41 -3.27 17.21 -42.73
CA VAL A 41 -4.05 17.44 -43.96
C VAL A 41 -3.74 18.80 -44.57
N GLN A 42 -3.65 19.86 -43.76
CA GLN A 42 -3.29 21.19 -44.21
C GLN A 42 -1.87 21.25 -44.85
N GLU A 43 -0.91 20.56 -44.23
CA GLU A 43 0.45 20.45 -44.77
C GLU A 43 0.48 19.71 -46.13
N ASN A 44 -0.29 18.62 -46.24
CA ASN A 44 -0.42 17.88 -47.49
C ASN A 44 -1.10 18.72 -48.56
N ASN A 45 -2.17 19.44 -48.26
CA ASN A 45 -2.82 20.34 -49.19
C ASN A 45 -1.87 21.44 -49.66
N ARG A 46 -1.02 21.95 -48.78
CA ARG A 46 0.03 22.94 -49.12
C ARG A 46 1.05 22.38 -50.13
N LYS A 47 1.53 21.16 -49.90
CA LYS A 47 2.52 20.52 -50.78
C LYS A 47 1.98 20.24 -52.17
N ILE A 48 0.69 19.92 -52.28
CA ILE A 48 0.03 19.55 -53.54
C ILE A 48 -0.53 20.80 -54.25
N GLY A 49 -0.52 21.98 -53.63
CA GLY A 49 -1.11 23.20 -54.19
C GLY A 49 -2.65 23.15 -54.21
N ASN A 50 -3.28 22.24 -53.51
CA ASN A 50 -4.72 22.01 -53.50
C ASN A 50 -5.37 22.75 -52.32
N TYR A 51 -5.63 24.04 -52.50
CA TYR A 51 -6.34 24.84 -51.52
C TYR A 51 -7.77 25.09 -52.02
N PRO A 52 -8.80 24.54 -51.37
CA PRO A 52 -10.19 24.83 -51.73
C PRO A 52 -10.57 26.29 -51.45
N ASN A 53 -9.98 26.86 -50.40
CA ASN A 53 -10.13 28.28 -50.08
C ASN A 53 -8.81 28.83 -49.51
N PRO A 54 -8.12 29.74 -50.21
CA PRO A 54 -6.86 30.35 -49.75
C PRO A 54 -6.98 31.12 -48.43
N MET A 55 -8.19 31.58 -48.09
CA MET A 55 -8.42 32.34 -46.85
C MET A 55 -8.61 31.48 -45.62
N THR A 56 -9.24 30.30 -45.72
CA THR A 56 -9.57 29.49 -44.57
C THR A 56 -8.58 28.40 -44.24
N LYS A 57 -7.77 27.95 -45.22
CA LYS A 57 -6.80 26.86 -45.08
C LYS A 57 -7.37 25.60 -44.41
N GLU A 58 -8.68 25.42 -44.50
CA GLU A 58 -9.41 24.35 -43.86
C GLU A 58 -9.42 23.05 -44.68
N LEU A 59 -10.07 22.04 -44.13
CA LEU A 59 -10.32 20.79 -44.81
C LEU A 59 -11.23 20.99 -46.02
N ASN A 60 -10.98 20.25 -47.10
CA ASN A 60 -11.88 20.14 -48.25
C ASN A 60 -13.17 19.43 -47.85
N ASP A 61 -14.26 19.66 -48.53
CA ASP A 61 -15.56 18.97 -48.31
C ASP A 61 -15.47 17.43 -48.41
N SER A 62 -14.50 16.93 -49.19
CA SER A 62 -14.24 15.52 -49.36
C SER A 62 -13.29 14.90 -48.29
N GLN A 63 -12.57 15.74 -47.55
CA GLN A 63 -11.59 15.32 -46.57
C GLN A 63 -12.27 15.06 -45.22
N LYS A 64 -11.98 13.92 -44.62
CA LYS A 64 -12.55 13.53 -43.33
C LYS A 64 -11.44 13.13 -42.36
N LEU A 65 -11.66 13.41 -41.10
CA LEU A 65 -10.77 12.98 -40.04
C LEU A 65 -11.06 11.52 -39.66
N SER A 66 -10.05 10.81 -39.24
CA SER A 66 -10.19 9.47 -38.64
C SER A 66 -10.73 9.61 -37.23
N PRO A 67 -11.64 8.71 -36.78
CA PRO A 67 -12.14 8.74 -35.41
C PRO A 67 -11.01 8.52 -34.40
N VAL A 68 -11.06 9.24 -33.30
CA VAL A 68 -10.15 9.07 -32.16
C VAL A 68 -10.93 8.42 -31.02
N ILE A 69 -10.39 7.32 -30.49
CA ILE A 69 -10.97 6.62 -29.34
C ILE A 69 -9.91 6.55 -28.26
N THR A 70 -10.24 7.03 -27.07
CA THR A 70 -9.37 6.91 -25.91
C THR A 70 -9.78 5.71 -25.07
N LEU A 71 -8.85 4.80 -24.83
CA LEU A 71 -9.02 3.68 -23.93
C LEU A 71 -8.32 4.00 -22.61
N VAL A 72 -9.04 3.91 -21.52
CA VAL A 72 -8.51 4.08 -20.17
C VAL A 72 -8.29 2.69 -19.58
N LEU A 73 -7.03 2.32 -19.35
CA LEU A 73 -6.68 1.06 -18.71
C LEU A 73 -6.61 1.26 -17.20
N ASN A 74 -7.55 0.65 -16.49
CA ASN A 74 -7.55 0.67 -15.03
C ASN A 74 -6.71 -0.48 -14.49
N TYR A 75 -5.54 -0.17 -13.94
CA TYR A 75 -4.62 -1.13 -13.30
C TYR A 75 -4.95 -1.38 -11.82
N SER A 76 -5.94 -0.66 -11.27
CA SER A 76 -6.38 -0.86 -9.89
C SER A 76 -7.01 -2.24 -9.73
N GLN A 77 -6.86 -2.81 -8.53
CA GLN A 77 -7.58 -4.02 -8.12
C GLN A 77 -9.09 -3.80 -8.00
N ASN A 78 -9.50 -2.56 -7.78
CA ASN A 78 -10.90 -2.19 -7.70
C ASN A 78 -11.42 -1.77 -9.07
N GLU A 79 -12.69 -2.05 -9.31
CA GLU A 79 -13.37 -1.54 -10.48
C GLU A 79 -13.40 -0.01 -10.51
N TRP A 80 -13.58 0.51 -11.71
CA TRP A 80 -13.69 1.95 -11.92
C TRP A 80 -15.00 2.49 -11.33
N ASP A 81 -14.89 3.32 -10.30
CA ASP A 81 -15.99 3.93 -9.54
C ASP A 81 -16.11 5.45 -9.77
N LYS A 82 -15.45 5.99 -10.79
CA LYS A 82 -15.41 7.43 -11.11
C LYS A 82 -16.30 7.77 -12.30
N PRO A 83 -16.62 9.05 -12.54
CA PRO A 83 -17.40 9.47 -13.68
C PRO A 83 -16.90 8.87 -14.99
N ARG A 84 -17.81 8.38 -15.82
CA ARG A 84 -17.51 7.79 -17.13
C ARG A 84 -17.89 8.68 -18.29
N CYS A 85 -18.66 9.73 -18.04
CA CYS A 85 -18.96 10.74 -19.06
C CYS A 85 -18.89 12.15 -18.45
N LEU A 86 -18.80 13.15 -19.34
CA LEU A 86 -18.75 14.54 -18.90
C LEU A 86 -20.00 14.95 -18.11
N ASN A 87 -21.16 14.47 -18.52
CA ASN A 87 -22.43 14.81 -17.89
C ASN A 87 -22.52 14.36 -16.43
N ASP A 88 -21.80 13.26 -16.04
CA ASP A 88 -21.72 12.81 -14.66
C ASP A 88 -20.98 13.79 -13.73
N MET A 89 -20.27 14.76 -14.33
CA MET A 89 -19.45 15.74 -13.63
C MET A 89 -20.06 17.14 -13.60
N LEU A 90 -21.15 17.35 -14.34
CA LEU A 90 -21.75 18.66 -14.49
C LEU A 90 -22.88 18.86 -13.49
N GLU A 91 -22.91 20.05 -12.92
CA GLU A 91 -24.02 20.52 -12.09
C GLU A 91 -24.99 21.31 -12.97
N PHE A 92 -26.19 20.78 -13.09
CA PHE A 92 -27.27 21.44 -13.83
C PHE A 92 -28.26 22.12 -12.87
N PRO A 93 -28.74 23.33 -13.18
CA PRO A 93 -29.91 23.88 -12.51
C PRO A 93 -31.09 22.90 -12.64
N GLU A 94 -31.80 22.63 -11.55
CA GLU A 94 -32.86 21.59 -11.49
C GLU A 94 -33.92 21.76 -12.56
N ASP A 95 -34.31 23.02 -12.85
CA ASP A 95 -35.34 23.40 -13.81
C ASP A 95 -34.86 23.44 -15.27
N MET A 96 -33.55 23.47 -15.52
CA MET A 96 -32.97 23.63 -16.86
C MET A 96 -32.24 22.39 -17.38
N LYS A 97 -32.11 21.34 -16.61
CA LYS A 97 -31.35 20.15 -17.00
C LYS A 97 -31.81 19.56 -18.34
N CYS A 98 -33.10 19.35 -18.51
CA CYS A 98 -33.66 18.77 -19.73
C CYS A 98 -33.44 19.65 -20.98
N GLU A 99 -33.30 20.95 -20.80
CA GLU A 99 -33.12 21.91 -21.90
C GLU A 99 -31.65 22.03 -22.29
N LEU A 100 -30.73 21.97 -21.31
CA LEU A 100 -29.31 22.16 -21.52
C LEU A 100 -28.56 20.86 -21.92
N GLU A 101 -28.94 19.74 -21.35
CA GLU A 101 -28.26 18.45 -21.57
C GLU A 101 -28.11 18.06 -23.05
N PRO A 102 -29.13 18.27 -23.93
CA PRO A 102 -29.00 17.96 -25.36
C PRO A 102 -27.92 18.78 -26.11
N TRP A 103 -27.56 19.95 -25.59
CA TRP A 103 -26.56 20.84 -26.17
C TRP A 103 -25.14 20.56 -25.72
N ILE A 104 -24.98 19.73 -24.70
CA ILE A 104 -23.68 19.40 -24.12
C ILE A 104 -23.23 18.04 -24.66
N PRO A 105 -22.12 17.98 -25.44
CA PRO A 105 -21.60 16.73 -25.93
C PRO A 105 -21.23 15.79 -24.77
N SER A 106 -21.75 14.58 -24.80
CA SER A 106 -21.35 13.55 -23.83
C SER A 106 -20.01 12.94 -24.26
N TYR A 107 -18.94 13.31 -23.57
CA TYR A 107 -17.64 12.67 -23.73
C TYR A 107 -17.57 11.44 -22.83
N SER A 108 -17.77 10.26 -23.42
CA SER A 108 -17.75 9.00 -22.71
C SER A 108 -16.39 8.34 -22.77
N VAL A 109 -15.86 7.94 -21.60
CA VAL A 109 -14.56 7.28 -21.46
C VAL A 109 -14.73 5.77 -21.57
N CYS A 110 -13.97 5.15 -22.47
CA CYS A 110 -13.92 3.69 -22.58
C CYS A 110 -12.94 3.13 -21.54
N VAL A 111 -13.46 2.64 -20.41
CA VAL A 111 -12.65 2.09 -19.33
C VAL A 111 -12.58 0.58 -19.39
N ILE A 112 -11.37 0.05 -19.34
CA ILE A 112 -11.08 -1.39 -19.25
C ILE A 112 -10.46 -1.68 -17.88
N ASN A 113 -11.19 -2.38 -17.02
CA ASN A 113 -10.66 -2.86 -15.75
C ASN A 113 -9.82 -4.11 -15.99
N LEU A 114 -8.51 -4.01 -15.84
CA LEU A 114 -7.59 -5.10 -16.19
C LEU A 114 -7.65 -6.25 -15.20
N ALA A 115 -7.78 -5.93 -13.91
CA ALA A 115 -7.82 -6.95 -12.85
C ALA A 115 -9.05 -7.86 -12.89
N SER A 116 -10.17 -7.39 -13.48
CA SER A 116 -11.42 -8.15 -13.57
C SER A 116 -11.70 -8.73 -14.97
N GLN A 117 -10.66 -8.82 -15.82
CA GLN A 117 -10.85 -9.40 -17.15
C GLN A 117 -11.09 -10.92 -17.07
N PRO A 118 -12.12 -11.44 -17.79
CA PRO A 118 -12.36 -12.87 -17.84
C PRO A 118 -11.22 -13.60 -18.57
N GLU A 119 -10.94 -14.82 -18.16
CA GLU A 119 -9.88 -15.67 -18.73
C GLU A 119 -9.98 -15.81 -20.25
N THR A 120 -11.21 -15.88 -20.78
CA THR A 120 -11.47 -15.93 -22.22
C THR A 120 -10.96 -14.70 -22.98
N THR A 121 -10.97 -13.52 -22.33
CA THR A 121 -10.43 -12.28 -22.88
C THR A 121 -8.91 -12.25 -22.76
N ILE A 122 -8.36 -12.68 -21.62
CA ILE A 122 -6.91 -12.70 -21.36
C ILE A 122 -6.21 -13.57 -22.42
N ARG A 123 -6.77 -14.72 -22.77
CA ARG A 123 -6.22 -15.62 -23.79
C ARG A 123 -6.22 -15.03 -25.21
N GLN A 124 -6.99 -13.98 -25.46
CA GLN A 124 -7.03 -13.31 -26.77
C GLN A 124 -5.90 -12.31 -26.95
N TYR A 125 -5.23 -11.88 -25.88
CA TYR A 125 -4.07 -10.99 -25.98
C TYR A 125 -2.86 -11.76 -26.55
N GLN A 126 -2.30 -11.26 -27.64
CA GLN A 126 -1.18 -11.91 -28.33
C GLN A 126 0.17 -11.42 -27.81
N SER A 127 0.23 -10.17 -27.27
CA SER A 127 1.46 -9.57 -26.76
C SER A 127 1.73 -9.95 -25.29
N ASP A 128 2.89 -9.53 -24.77
CA ASP A 128 3.28 -9.64 -23.36
C ASP A 128 2.27 -9.04 -22.40
N PHE A 129 1.36 -8.22 -22.91
CA PHE A 129 0.27 -7.64 -22.13
C PHE A 129 -0.63 -8.69 -21.45
N LYS A 130 -0.76 -9.88 -22.04
CA LYS A 130 -1.49 -11.02 -21.43
C LYS A 130 -0.94 -11.37 -20.03
N TYR A 131 0.38 -11.33 -19.87
CA TYR A 131 1.04 -11.63 -18.60
C TYR A 131 0.78 -10.55 -17.54
N ILE A 132 0.76 -9.28 -17.98
CA ILE A 132 0.41 -8.15 -17.11
C ILE A 132 -1.03 -8.29 -16.60
N VAL A 133 -1.98 -8.52 -17.51
CA VAL A 133 -3.41 -8.64 -17.14
C VAL A 133 -3.63 -9.83 -16.22
N ARG A 134 -2.96 -10.95 -16.48
CA ARG A 134 -3.07 -12.13 -15.63
C ARG A 134 -2.47 -11.91 -14.24
N TYR A 135 -1.32 -11.26 -14.16
CA TYR A 135 -0.75 -10.85 -12.88
C TYR A 135 -1.73 -9.98 -12.08
N LEU A 136 -2.33 -8.97 -12.71
CA LEU A 136 -3.32 -8.10 -12.07
C LEU A 136 -4.56 -8.86 -11.61
N SER A 137 -5.01 -9.87 -12.38
CA SER A 137 -6.17 -10.70 -12.00
C SER A 137 -5.92 -11.57 -10.76
N CYS A 138 -4.66 -11.86 -10.42
CA CYS A 138 -4.31 -12.54 -9.17
C CYS A 138 -4.52 -11.66 -7.94
N GLY A 139 -4.49 -10.35 -8.11
CA GLY A 139 -4.69 -9.39 -7.04
C GLY A 139 -3.62 -9.49 -5.95
N ASN A 140 -4.07 -9.38 -4.70
CA ASN A 140 -3.22 -9.56 -3.52
C ASN A 140 -3.25 -11.01 -2.98
N ASP A 141 -3.87 -11.93 -3.71
CA ASP A 141 -3.95 -13.33 -3.31
C ASP A 141 -2.62 -14.03 -3.61
N ARG A 142 -1.88 -14.30 -2.53
CA ARG A 142 -0.56 -14.92 -2.61
C ARG A 142 -0.62 -16.30 -3.29
N ARG A 143 -1.66 -17.09 -3.04
CA ARG A 143 -1.77 -18.45 -3.63
C ARG A 143 -1.94 -18.37 -5.14
N LYS A 144 -2.77 -17.44 -5.62
CA LYS A 144 -2.95 -17.22 -7.06
C LYS A 144 -1.68 -16.69 -7.72
N LEU A 145 -0.92 -15.84 -7.02
CA LEU A 145 0.37 -15.36 -7.52
C LEU A 145 1.41 -16.47 -7.57
N ASP A 146 1.50 -17.30 -6.52
CA ASP A 146 2.39 -18.47 -6.49
C ASP A 146 2.05 -19.43 -7.63
N GLU A 147 0.77 -19.78 -7.78
CA GLU A 147 0.29 -20.63 -8.87
C GLU A 147 0.59 -20.02 -10.25
N TYR A 148 0.36 -18.71 -10.40
CA TYR A 148 0.64 -18.01 -11.65
C TYR A 148 2.11 -18.11 -12.04
N PHE A 149 3.03 -17.87 -11.12
CA PHE A 149 4.45 -17.93 -11.40
C PHE A 149 4.95 -19.36 -11.63
N GLN A 150 4.42 -20.34 -10.91
CA GLN A 150 4.80 -21.76 -11.06
C GLN A 150 4.26 -22.43 -12.32
N THR A 151 3.07 -22.01 -12.79
CA THR A 151 2.39 -22.70 -13.90
C THR A 151 2.50 -21.98 -15.24
N THR A 152 2.99 -20.74 -15.26
CA THR A 152 3.06 -19.95 -16.48
C THR A 152 4.41 -20.08 -17.16
N GLU A 153 4.42 -20.58 -18.39
CA GLU A 153 5.59 -20.46 -19.27
C GLU A 153 5.62 -19.06 -19.86
N PHE A 154 6.58 -18.23 -19.41
CA PHE A 154 6.75 -16.88 -19.92
C PHE A 154 7.53 -16.90 -21.22
N GLN A 155 6.88 -16.51 -22.32
CA GLN A 155 7.49 -16.24 -23.61
C GLN A 155 7.29 -14.76 -23.91
N LEU A 156 8.25 -13.95 -23.50
CA LEU A 156 8.16 -12.48 -23.59
C LEU A 156 8.89 -11.99 -24.84
N ASP A 157 8.20 -11.15 -25.61
CA ASP A 157 8.81 -10.44 -26.73
C ASP A 157 9.63 -9.24 -26.24
N HIS A 158 9.19 -8.62 -25.12
CA HIS A 158 9.82 -7.45 -24.51
C HIS A 158 10.04 -7.65 -23.00
N PRO A 159 10.96 -8.54 -22.62
CA PRO A 159 11.19 -8.91 -21.22
C PRO A 159 11.59 -7.73 -20.34
N GLU A 160 12.37 -6.81 -20.87
CA GLU A 160 12.81 -5.61 -20.14
C GLU A 160 11.62 -4.73 -19.75
N ALA A 161 10.70 -4.47 -20.68
CA ALA A 161 9.51 -3.68 -20.42
C ALA A 161 8.59 -4.33 -19.38
N PHE A 162 8.49 -5.66 -19.41
CA PHE A 162 7.72 -6.42 -18.42
C PHE A 162 8.35 -6.32 -17.03
N LEU A 163 9.67 -6.44 -16.91
CA LEU A 163 10.37 -6.31 -15.63
C LEU A 163 10.32 -4.88 -15.08
N ASP A 164 10.45 -3.87 -15.94
CA ASP A 164 10.30 -2.47 -15.55
C ASP A 164 8.89 -2.22 -15.00
N TRP A 165 7.87 -2.78 -15.65
CA TRP A 165 6.49 -2.71 -15.19
C TRP A 165 6.31 -3.42 -13.83
N LEU A 166 6.81 -4.66 -13.68
CA LEU A 166 6.77 -5.39 -12.40
C LEU A 166 7.44 -4.59 -11.29
N SER A 167 8.63 -4.03 -11.57
CA SER A 167 9.35 -3.20 -10.60
C SER A 167 8.53 -1.98 -10.17
N ALA A 168 7.85 -1.33 -11.10
CA ALA A 168 7.02 -0.17 -10.82
C ALA A 168 5.78 -0.52 -9.97
N VAL A 169 5.07 -1.59 -10.32
CA VAL A 169 3.84 -2.00 -9.64
C VAL A 169 4.11 -2.61 -8.25
N THR A 170 5.19 -3.39 -8.13
CA THR A 170 5.54 -4.05 -6.86
C THR A 170 6.41 -3.18 -5.95
N ASN A 171 6.96 -2.07 -6.48
CA ASN A 171 7.99 -1.24 -5.86
C ASN A 171 9.23 -2.06 -5.45
N ASP A 172 9.55 -3.13 -6.18
CA ASP A 172 10.63 -4.04 -5.89
C ASP A 172 11.80 -3.83 -6.87
N ARG A 173 12.90 -3.31 -6.33
CA ARG A 173 14.10 -3.00 -7.12
C ARG A 173 14.83 -4.25 -7.65
N ARG A 174 14.51 -5.44 -7.16
CA ARG A 174 15.14 -6.69 -7.61
C ARG A 174 14.82 -7.01 -9.05
N TYR A 175 13.60 -6.65 -9.52
CA TYR A 175 13.23 -6.79 -10.93
C TYR A 175 14.12 -5.93 -11.86
N ARG A 176 14.66 -4.80 -11.38
CA ARG A 176 15.65 -4.01 -12.14
C ARG A 176 17.01 -4.72 -12.26
N LYS A 177 17.42 -5.42 -11.21
CA LYS A 177 18.68 -6.21 -11.26
C LYS A 177 18.56 -7.40 -12.22
N ALA A 178 17.38 -8.01 -12.32
CA ALA A 178 17.13 -9.06 -13.33
C ALA A 178 17.29 -8.54 -14.76
N LYS A 179 16.91 -7.29 -15.02
CA LYS A 179 17.13 -6.66 -16.31
C LYS A 179 18.63 -6.60 -16.66
N GLU A 180 19.48 -6.19 -15.74
CA GLU A 180 20.93 -6.15 -15.93
C GLU A 180 21.52 -7.55 -16.25
N LEU A 181 20.95 -8.61 -15.64
CA LEU A 181 21.34 -9.99 -15.92
C LEU A 181 20.93 -10.45 -17.33
N ILE A 182 19.78 -9.98 -17.84
CA ILE A 182 19.31 -10.29 -19.18
C ILE A 182 20.16 -9.60 -20.23
N GLU A 183 20.50 -8.33 -20.02
CA GLU A 183 21.38 -7.55 -20.91
C GLU A 183 22.78 -8.16 -21.03
N THR A 184 23.29 -8.81 -19.97
CA THR A 184 24.61 -9.45 -19.98
C THR A 184 24.62 -10.84 -20.63
N THR A 185 23.44 -11.44 -20.86
CA THR A 185 23.34 -12.76 -21.50
C THR A 185 23.15 -12.60 -23.00
N GLU A 186 24.15 -12.05 -23.67
CA GLU A 186 24.17 -11.91 -25.13
C GLU A 186 23.89 -13.26 -25.83
N GLY A 187 22.83 -13.34 -26.61
CA GLY A 187 22.67 -14.33 -27.67
C GLY A 187 21.50 -15.28 -27.61
N LYS A 188 20.60 -15.21 -26.63
CA LYS A 188 19.38 -16.01 -26.65
C LYS A 188 18.16 -15.09 -26.64
N GLY A 189 17.62 -14.87 -27.84
CA GLY A 189 16.49 -13.97 -28.08
C GLY A 189 15.42 -14.06 -27.00
N GLY A 190 15.18 -12.98 -26.31
CA GLY A 190 13.97 -12.58 -25.60
C GLY A 190 13.37 -13.52 -24.54
N LYS A 191 13.93 -14.70 -24.31
CA LYS A 191 13.39 -15.64 -23.33
C LYS A 191 14.03 -15.39 -21.97
N ILE A 192 13.24 -14.81 -21.07
CA ILE A 192 13.60 -14.85 -19.65
C ILE A 192 13.47 -16.31 -19.21
N ASP A 193 14.54 -16.83 -18.64
CA ASP A 193 14.48 -18.09 -17.93
C ASP A 193 13.55 -17.90 -16.72
N MET A 194 12.47 -18.67 -16.69
CA MET A 194 11.47 -18.65 -15.64
C MET A 194 12.10 -18.81 -14.23
N CYS A 195 13.21 -19.55 -14.14
CA CYS A 195 13.93 -19.73 -12.89
C CYS A 195 14.34 -18.39 -12.26
N VAL A 196 14.78 -17.41 -13.04
CA VAL A 196 15.19 -16.10 -12.52
C VAL A 196 14.04 -15.34 -11.91
N LEU A 197 12.84 -15.39 -12.53
CA LEU A 197 11.65 -14.72 -11.99
C LEU A 197 11.10 -15.46 -10.76
N LEU A 198 11.17 -16.79 -10.75
CA LEU A 198 10.76 -17.61 -9.60
C LEU A 198 11.70 -17.41 -8.42
N ASP A 199 13.01 -17.47 -8.63
CA ASP A 199 14.01 -17.22 -7.59
C ASP A 199 13.80 -15.83 -6.94
N MET A 200 13.56 -14.81 -7.76
CA MET A 200 13.28 -13.47 -7.26
C MET A 200 11.97 -13.36 -6.46
N TYR A 201 10.97 -14.15 -6.86
CA TYR A 201 9.69 -14.20 -6.16
C TYR A 201 9.84 -14.94 -4.80
N GLU A 202 10.56 -16.06 -4.78
CA GLU A 202 10.86 -16.84 -3.57
C GLU A 202 11.67 -16.02 -2.58
N GLU A 203 12.78 -15.39 -3.00
CA GLU A 203 13.58 -14.49 -2.17
C GLU A 203 12.74 -13.35 -1.54
N ARG A 204 11.76 -12.83 -2.28
CA ARG A 204 10.82 -11.83 -1.74
C ARG A 204 9.94 -12.43 -0.64
N GLY A 205 9.51 -13.68 -0.81
CA GLY A 205 8.72 -14.42 0.17
C GLY A 205 9.51 -14.64 1.47
N GLU A 206 10.75 -15.09 1.33
CA GLU A 206 11.67 -15.32 2.46
C GLU A 206 12.01 -14.02 3.20
N ALA A 207 12.38 -12.95 2.48
CA ALA A 207 12.70 -11.66 3.08
C ALA A 207 11.53 -11.10 3.91
N ARG A 208 10.30 -11.17 3.38
CA ARG A 208 9.10 -10.77 4.13
C ARG A 208 8.79 -11.70 5.31
N GLY A 209 9.09 -12.99 5.18
CA GLY A 209 8.94 -13.97 6.25
C GLY A 209 9.89 -13.67 7.41
N ILE A 210 11.15 -13.40 7.10
CA ILE A 210 12.18 -13.03 8.08
C ILE A 210 11.81 -11.71 8.77
N GLU A 211 11.45 -10.67 8.03
CA GLU A 211 11.07 -9.37 8.60
C GLU A 211 9.89 -9.49 9.58
N LYS A 212 8.85 -10.22 9.20
CA LYS A 212 7.70 -10.49 10.08
C LYS A 212 8.10 -11.33 11.28
N GLY A 213 8.97 -12.32 11.08
CA GLY A 213 9.48 -13.17 12.16
C GLY A 213 10.26 -12.38 13.20
N ILE A 214 11.14 -11.49 12.75
CA ILE A 214 11.92 -10.59 13.63
C ILE A 214 10.97 -9.67 14.39
N ALA A 215 10.07 -8.95 13.71
CA ALA A 215 9.15 -8.04 14.37
C ALA A 215 8.25 -8.72 15.43
N GLN A 216 7.75 -9.92 15.12
CA GLN A 216 6.96 -10.70 16.09
C GLN A 216 7.82 -11.24 17.24
N GLY A 217 9.06 -11.63 16.95
CA GLY A 217 10.01 -12.10 17.95
C GLY A 217 10.39 -10.99 18.94
N GLU A 218 10.69 -9.81 18.43
CA GLU A 218 10.98 -8.62 19.24
C GLU A 218 9.80 -8.21 20.13
N ALA A 219 8.60 -8.10 19.55
CA ALA A 219 7.41 -7.75 20.31
C ALA A 219 7.14 -8.73 21.47
N ARG A 220 7.20 -10.04 21.19
CA ARG A 220 7.04 -11.09 22.23
C ARG A 220 8.17 -11.08 23.24
N GLY A 221 9.41 -10.79 22.80
CA GLY A 221 10.58 -10.68 23.68
C GLY A 221 10.43 -9.54 24.68
N ILE A 222 10.02 -8.37 24.20
CA ILE A 222 9.78 -7.18 25.03
C ILE A 222 8.67 -7.44 26.03
N GLU A 223 7.54 -7.97 25.59
CA GLU A 223 6.39 -8.28 26.46
C GLU A 223 6.78 -9.25 27.60
N LYS A 224 7.45 -10.35 27.26
CA LYS A 224 7.94 -11.30 28.27
C LYS A 224 8.99 -10.70 29.19
N GLY A 225 9.88 -9.86 28.65
CA GLY A 225 10.92 -9.19 29.42
C GLY A 225 10.33 -8.24 30.46
N ILE A 226 9.34 -7.45 30.09
CA ILE A 226 8.62 -6.53 30.98
C ILE A 226 7.91 -7.34 32.09
N ALA A 227 7.10 -8.34 31.72
CA ALA A 227 6.34 -9.14 32.68
C ALA A 227 7.26 -9.85 33.69
N GLN A 228 8.37 -10.41 33.23
CA GLN A 228 9.36 -11.05 34.13
C GLN A 228 10.10 -10.05 35.02
N GLY A 229 10.42 -8.86 34.46
CA GLY A 229 11.07 -7.78 35.20
C GLY A 229 10.17 -7.25 36.34
N GLU A 230 8.92 -7.00 36.05
CA GLU A 230 7.93 -6.54 37.03
C GLU A 230 7.71 -7.58 38.14
N ALA A 231 7.51 -8.85 37.77
CA ALA A 231 7.31 -9.92 38.75
C ALA A 231 8.54 -10.08 39.70
N ARG A 232 9.77 -10.05 39.12
CA ARG A 232 10.98 -10.15 39.95
C ARG A 232 11.21 -8.90 40.79
N GLY A 233 10.93 -7.71 40.26
CA GLY A 233 11.05 -6.45 40.96
C GLY A 233 10.09 -6.42 42.17
N MET A 234 8.84 -6.79 41.94
CA MET A 234 7.82 -6.84 43.01
C MET A 234 8.17 -7.85 44.11
N ALA A 235 8.57 -9.07 43.72
CA ALA A 235 8.98 -10.08 44.68
C ALA A 235 10.19 -9.66 45.54
N LYS A 236 11.20 -9.04 44.89
CA LYS A 236 12.37 -8.53 45.60
C LYS A 236 12.03 -7.35 46.50
N GLY A 237 11.20 -6.42 46.04
CA GLY A 237 10.75 -5.25 46.82
C GLY A 237 9.97 -5.67 48.09
N ILE A 238 9.03 -6.62 47.95
CA ILE A 238 8.29 -7.17 49.09
C ILE A 238 9.23 -7.83 50.09
N SER A 239 10.13 -8.71 49.61
CA SER A 239 11.08 -9.40 50.49
C SER A 239 11.99 -8.41 51.26
N GLN A 240 12.53 -7.40 50.57
CA GLN A 240 13.36 -6.36 51.20
C GLN A 240 12.56 -5.53 52.20
N GLY A 241 11.35 -5.13 51.86
CA GLY A 241 10.46 -4.34 52.73
C GLY A 241 10.14 -5.08 54.00
N ILE A 242 9.83 -6.39 53.90
CA ILE A 242 9.57 -7.23 55.08
C ILE A 242 10.80 -7.31 56.00
N LEU A 243 11.97 -7.58 55.44
CA LEU A 243 13.22 -7.67 56.21
C LEU A 243 13.55 -6.34 56.91
N GLN A 244 13.41 -5.23 56.23
CA GLN A 244 13.63 -3.90 56.83
C GLN A 244 12.61 -3.60 57.93
N GLY A 245 11.33 -3.88 57.69
CA GLY A 245 10.29 -3.67 58.71
C GLY A 245 10.50 -4.50 59.98
N ILE A 246 10.92 -5.76 59.84
CA ILE A 246 11.29 -6.62 60.97
C ILE A 246 12.50 -6.05 61.73
N SER A 247 13.55 -5.63 61.00
CA SER A 247 14.74 -5.08 61.62
C SER A 247 14.42 -3.79 62.43
N GLN A 248 13.67 -2.89 61.84
CA GLN A 248 13.23 -1.66 62.48
C GLN A 248 12.34 -1.93 63.70
N GLY A 249 11.38 -2.83 63.58
CA GLY A 249 10.54 -3.18 64.71
C GLY A 249 11.32 -3.77 65.91
N ILE A 250 12.33 -4.59 65.64
CA ILE A 250 13.22 -5.12 66.69
C ILE A 250 14.02 -4.00 67.34
N GLU A 251 14.56 -3.08 66.53
CA GLU A 251 15.33 -1.94 67.07
C GLU A 251 14.47 -1.02 67.95
N GLU A 252 13.23 -0.70 67.52
CA GLU A 252 12.28 0.08 68.30
C GLU A 252 11.90 -0.58 69.63
N ILE A 253 11.63 -1.88 69.62
CA ILE A 253 11.29 -2.64 70.85
C ILE A 253 12.49 -2.69 71.80
N ASN A 254 13.69 -2.92 71.24
CA ASN A 254 14.88 -2.91 72.07
C ASN A 254 15.15 -1.55 72.69
N ALA A 255 14.98 -0.46 71.93
CA ALA A 255 15.10 0.91 72.42
C ALA A 255 14.07 1.19 73.55
N LEU A 256 12.82 0.77 73.36
CA LEU A 256 11.78 0.90 74.38
C LEU A 256 12.19 0.20 75.68
N TYR A 257 12.62 -1.05 75.58
CA TYR A 257 13.03 -1.78 76.76
C TYR A 257 14.23 -1.21 77.47
N GLN A 258 15.18 -0.62 76.71
CA GLN A 258 16.30 0.12 77.30
C GLN A 258 15.83 1.37 78.08
N CYS A 259 14.91 2.16 77.51
CA CYS A 259 14.33 3.30 78.20
C CYS A 259 13.58 2.92 79.46
N LEU A 260 12.72 1.91 79.39
CA LEU A 260 11.95 1.38 80.54
C LEU A 260 12.86 0.84 81.65
N LEU A 261 13.98 0.19 81.29
CA LEU A 261 14.99 -0.27 82.27
C LEU A 261 15.68 0.92 82.95
N ALA A 262 16.04 1.96 82.17
CA ALA A 262 16.67 3.16 82.73
C ALA A 262 15.74 3.87 83.74
N ASP A 263 14.43 3.89 83.46
CA ASP A 263 13.42 4.54 84.31
C ASP A 263 12.93 3.63 85.44
N ASN A 264 13.52 2.43 85.65
CA ASN A 264 13.13 1.43 86.69
C ASN A 264 11.66 0.92 86.57
N ARG A 265 11.09 0.94 85.35
CA ARG A 265 9.69 0.52 85.09
C ARG A 265 9.62 -0.96 84.69
N MET A 266 10.06 -1.87 85.57
CA MET A 266 10.13 -3.29 85.26
C MET A 266 8.74 -3.95 85.09
N GLU A 267 7.70 -3.44 85.79
CA GLU A 267 6.33 -3.93 85.63
C GLU A 267 5.75 -3.63 84.26
N ASP A 268 6.10 -2.49 83.70
CA ASP A 268 5.71 -2.05 82.31
C ASP A 268 6.37 -2.91 81.25
N ILE A 269 7.60 -3.36 81.47
CA ILE A 269 8.28 -4.32 80.58
C ILE A 269 7.54 -5.62 80.55
N GLN A 270 7.18 -6.17 81.76
CA GLN A 270 6.46 -7.43 81.84
C GLN A 270 5.08 -7.36 81.15
N LYS A 271 4.40 -6.22 81.32
CA LYS A 271 3.09 -6.02 80.74
C LYS A 271 3.22 -5.83 79.19
N ALA A 272 4.20 -5.05 78.69
CA ALA A 272 4.43 -4.82 77.27
C ALA A 272 4.78 -6.13 76.54
N ILE A 273 5.48 -7.05 77.13
CA ILE A 273 5.78 -8.34 76.53
C ILE A 273 4.49 -9.19 76.30
N MET A 274 3.48 -9.03 77.19
CA MET A 274 2.25 -9.80 77.11
C MET A 274 1.11 -9.10 76.38
N ASP A 275 1.17 -7.76 76.27
CA ASP A 275 0.16 -6.92 75.67
C ASP A 275 0.79 -6.01 74.58
N THR A 276 0.57 -6.34 73.31
CA THR A 276 1.12 -5.59 72.16
C THR A 276 0.50 -4.22 71.99
N ASP A 277 -0.72 -3.99 72.44
CA ASP A 277 -1.34 -2.67 72.35
C ASP A 277 -0.78 -1.76 73.41
N TYR A 278 -0.58 -2.26 74.62
CA TYR A 278 0.16 -1.52 75.65
C TYR A 278 1.62 -1.23 75.26
N GLN A 279 2.27 -2.14 74.56
CA GLN A 279 3.60 -1.91 73.98
C GLN A 279 3.60 -0.74 72.99
N LYS A 280 2.58 -0.62 72.14
CA LYS A 280 2.42 0.50 71.20
C LYS A 280 2.19 1.82 71.95
N GLU A 281 1.40 1.86 73.00
CA GLU A 281 1.19 3.03 73.80
C GLU A 281 2.51 3.52 74.41
N LEU A 282 3.34 2.61 74.91
CA LEU A 282 4.66 2.96 75.45
C LEU A 282 5.64 3.44 74.39
N LEU A 283 5.61 2.86 73.18
CA LEU A 283 6.41 3.37 72.03
C LEU A 283 6.06 4.82 71.71
N GLN A 284 4.77 5.19 71.72
CA GLN A 284 4.31 6.55 71.54
C GLN A 284 4.71 7.45 72.71
N GLU A 285 4.59 6.99 73.97
CA GLU A 285 5.00 7.72 75.17
C GLU A 285 6.47 8.13 75.09
N TYR A 286 7.32 7.21 74.66
CA TYR A 286 8.78 7.42 74.55
C TYR A 286 9.19 7.97 73.17
N ARG A 287 8.23 8.22 72.25
CA ARG A 287 8.47 8.76 70.89
C ARG A 287 9.52 7.94 70.13
N ILE A 288 9.44 6.60 70.24
CA ILE A 288 10.32 5.69 69.53
C ILE A 288 9.64 5.30 68.21
N GLY A 289 10.31 5.50 67.09
CA GLY A 289 9.78 5.19 65.76
C GLY A 289 9.07 6.38 65.06
N GLU A 290 9.11 7.62 65.62
CA GLU A 290 8.67 8.83 64.92
C GLU A 290 9.77 9.44 64.04
#